data_0ec8ba7624704743073d32ac04fe4c71
#
_entry.id   0ec8ba7624704743073d32ac04fe4c71
#
_cell.length_a   1.000
_cell.length_b   1.000
_cell.length_c   1.000
_cell.angle_alpha   90.00
_cell.angle_beta   90.00
_cell.angle_gamma   90.00
#
_symmetry.space_group_name_H-M   'P 1'
#
loop_
_entity.id
_entity.type
_entity.pdbx_description
1 polymer ?
#
loop_
_entity_poly.entity_id
_entity_poly.type
_entity_poly.pdbx_seq_one_letter_code
_entity_poly.pdbx_strand_id
1 'polypeptide(L)'
;MEDKKIINVNMLGGFSLSQGKEPIPLEYANTTKMIQLLISVLAAGNAGIPRKQLIDRLYGNDVLEDPAVTLRVNAHRLRKYLKKTEAFKDADCIRIKLGNYFWDRNEVPVELDTEVFVNAYEQAEMETDEETKLSYL
;
A
#
# COMPACT_ATOMS: atom_id res chain seq x y z
N MET A 1 -0.64 -17.48 -21.60
CA MET A 1 -1.08 -16.82 -20.35
C MET A 1 -0.14 -15.67 -20.05
N GLU A 2 -0.72 -14.50 -19.93
CA GLU A 2 0.09 -13.33 -19.66
C GLU A 2 0.41 -13.22 -18.18
N ASP A 3 1.65 -12.95 -17.89
CA ASP A 3 2.07 -12.68 -16.53
C ASP A 3 1.53 -11.31 -16.09
N LYS A 4 1.05 -11.25 -14.86
CA LYS A 4 0.60 -9.99 -14.30
C LYS A 4 1.80 -9.09 -14.10
N LYS A 5 1.69 -7.86 -14.56
CA LYS A 5 2.77 -6.90 -14.38
C LYS A 5 2.82 -6.43 -12.93
N ILE A 6 4.04 -6.33 -12.42
CA ILE A 6 4.24 -5.88 -11.04
C ILE A 6 4.19 -4.37 -10.99
N ILE A 7 3.42 -3.84 -10.05
CA ILE A 7 3.34 -2.41 -9.80
C ILE A 7 4.40 -2.04 -8.77
N ASN A 8 5.23 -1.08 -9.12
CA ASN A 8 6.25 -0.57 -8.21
C ASN A 8 5.67 0.54 -7.37
N VAL A 9 5.78 0.39 -6.06
CA VAL A 9 5.27 1.36 -5.11
C VAL A 9 6.46 2.03 -4.43
N ASN A 10 6.63 3.31 -4.69
CA ASN A 10 7.69 4.11 -4.08
C ASN A 10 7.14 4.86 -2.90
N MET A 11 7.65 4.57 -1.72
CA MET A 11 7.25 5.25 -0.48
C MET A 11 8.39 6.07 0.11
N LEU A 12 9.63 5.70 -0.21
CA LEU A 12 10.81 6.43 0.23
C LEU A 12 10.96 7.69 -0.61
N GLY A 13 11.04 8.84 0.02
CA GLY A 13 11.20 10.10 -0.67
C GLY A 13 9.94 10.64 -1.34
N GLY A 14 8.77 10.08 -1.02
CA GLY A 14 7.50 10.52 -1.57
C GLY A 14 6.74 9.37 -2.20
N PHE A 15 5.41 9.42 -2.13
CA PHE A 15 4.59 8.32 -2.63
C PHE A 15 4.35 8.44 -4.12
N SER A 16 4.66 7.37 -4.85
CA SER A 16 4.34 7.28 -6.29
C SER A 16 4.19 5.83 -6.69
N LEU A 17 3.47 5.62 -7.78
CA LEU A 17 3.28 4.31 -8.37
C LEU A 17 3.80 4.31 -9.79
N SER A 18 4.37 3.18 -10.21
CA SER A 18 4.81 3.01 -11.58
C SER A 18 4.65 1.55 -12.01
N GLN A 19 4.52 1.36 -13.32
CA GLN A 19 4.50 0.04 -13.93
C GLN A 19 5.66 -0.01 -14.92
N GLY A 20 6.71 -0.74 -14.55
CA GLY A 20 7.96 -0.66 -15.30
C GLY A 20 8.54 0.74 -15.20
N LYS A 21 8.74 1.38 -16.35
CA LYS A 21 9.26 2.76 -16.39
C LYS A 21 8.15 3.80 -16.51
N GLU A 22 6.90 3.36 -16.62
CA GLU A 22 5.79 4.28 -16.82
C GLU A 22 5.15 4.66 -15.48
N PRO A 23 5.11 5.95 -15.16
CA PRO A 23 4.43 6.38 -13.95
C PRO A 23 2.92 6.22 -14.08
N ILE A 24 2.29 5.85 -12.97
CA ILE A 24 0.84 5.74 -12.90
C ILE A 24 0.32 7.04 -12.28
N PRO A 25 -0.44 7.83 -13.03
CA PRO A 25 -0.94 9.10 -12.50
C PRO A 25 -2.00 8.88 -11.42
N LEU A 26 -1.94 9.68 -10.37
CA LEU A 26 -2.90 9.67 -9.28
C LEU A 26 -3.63 11.01 -9.20
N GLU A 27 -3.91 11.59 -10.36
CA GLU A 27 -4.45 12.95 -10.45
C GLU A 27 -5.79 13.13 -9.76
N TYR A 28 -6.63 12.13 -9.80
CA TYR A 28 -7.97 12.20 -9.22
C TYR A 28 -8.04 11.67 -7.80
N ALA A 29 -6.95 11.11 -7.31
CA ALA A 29 -6.85 10.68 -5.93
C ALA A 29 -6.23 11.78 -5.07
N ASN A 30 -6.60 13.02 -5.35
CA ASN A 30 -5.98 14.20 -4.76
C ASN A 30 -6.31 14.44 -3.31
N THR A 31 -7.37 13.84 -2.81
CA THR A 31 -7.69 14.08 -1.42
C THR A 31 -6.64 13.40 -0.56
N THR A 32 -6.16 14.12 0.41
CA THR A 32 -5.16 13.58 1.34
C THR A 32 -5.63 12.28 1.96
N LYS A 33 -6.92 12.19 2.26
CA LYS A 33 -7.48 10.98 2.89
C LYS A 33 -7.45 9.77 1.96
N MET A 34 -7.73 9.94 0.67
CA MET A 34 -7.66 8.84 -0.29
C MET A 34 -6.24 8.34 -0.47
N ILE A 35 -5.28 9.24 -0.56
CA ILE A 35 -3.87 8.87 -0.69
C ILE A 35 -3.40 8.18 0.59
N GLN A 36 -3.76 8.70 1.75
CA GLN A 36 -3.40 8.07 3.03
C GLN A 36 -3.99 6.68 3.15
N LEU A 37 -5.22 6.49 2.71
CA LEU A 37 -5.86 5.18 2.72
C LEU A 37 -5.10 4.20 1.82
N LEU A 38 -4.76 4.62 0.61
CA LEU A 38 -4.01 3.80 -0.32
C LEU A 38 -2.64 3.41 0.24
N ILE A 39 -1.91 4.38 0.77
CA ILE A 39 -0.60 4.14 1.39
C ILE A 39 -0.74 3.14 2.55
N SER A 40 -1.74 3.33 3.40
CA SER A 40 -1.93 2.48 4.57
C SER A 40 -2.23 1.03 4.19
N VAL A 41 -3.06 0.83 3.20
CA VAL A 41 -3.42 -0.51 2.72
C VAL A 41 -2.21 -1.19 2.07
N LEU A 42 -1.47 -0.46 1.24
CA LEU A 42 -0.27 -1.00 0.59
C LEU A 42 0.81 -1.35 1.62
N ALA A 43 1.03 -0.48 2.59
CA ALA A 43 2.06 -0.68 3.60
C ALA A 43 1.73 -1.83 4.55
N ALA A 44 0.46 -2.16 4.72
CA ALA A 44 0.03 -3.21 5.63
C ALA A 44 0.43 -4.62 5.17
N GLY A 45 0.78 -4.77 3.89
CA GLY A 45 1.19 -6.06 3.36
C GLY A 45 0.05 -7.06 3.30
N ASN A 46 0.39 -8.35 3.32
CA ASN A 46 -0.60 -9.42 3.23
C ASN A 46 -1.46 -9.56 4.48
N ALA A 47 -0.94 -9.12 5.62
CA ALA A 47 -1.68 -9.19 6.87
C ALA A 47 -2.86 -8.22 6.91
N GLY A 48 -2.74 -7.12 6.17
CA GLY A 48 -3.76 -6.09 6.14
C GLY A 48 -3.74 -5.20 7.37
N ILE A 49 -4.66 -4.26 7.42
CA ILE A 49 -4.77 -3.31 8.53
C ILE A 49 -6.22 -3.32 9.04
N PRO A 50 -6.42 -3.46 10.36
CA PRO A 50 -7.76 -3.46 10.94
C PRO A 50 -8.48 -2.13 10.70
N ARG A 51 -9.77 -2.22 10.48
CA ARG A 51 -10.61 -1.04 10.26
C ARG A 51 -10.42 0.02 11.34
N LYS A 52 -10.39 -0.40 12.59
CA LYS A 52 -10.23 0.52 13.71
C LYS A 52 -8.92 1.29 13.63
N GLN A 53 -7.85 0.62 13.25
CA GLN A 53 -6.54 1.25 13.12
C GLN A 53 -6.51 2.22 11.94
N LEU A 54 -7.18 1.87 10.84
CA LEU A 54 -7.32 2.79 9.71
C LEU A 54 -8.08 4.05 10.11
N ILE A 55 -9.18 3.89 10.84
CA ILE A 55 -9.97 5.02 11.30
C ILE A 55 -9.12 5.95 12.17
N ASP A 56 -8.38 5.39 13.11
CA ASP A 56 -7.50 6.20 13.96
C ASP A 56 -6.44 6.93 13.16
N ARG A 57 -5.85 6.26 12.18
CA ARG A 57 -4.78 6.83 11.36
C ARG A 57 -5.28 7.95 10.45
N LEU A 58 -6.45 7.75 9.84
CA LEU A 58 -6.98 8.68 8.85
C LEU A 58 -7.81 9.79 9.48
N TYR A 59 -8.56 9.49 10.53
CA TYR A 59 -9.57 10.39 11.07
C TYR A 59 -9.46 10.61 12.58
N GLY A 60 -8.36 10.17 13.18
CA GLY A 60 -8.22 10.23 14.63
C GLY A 60 -8.36 11.62 15.21
N ASN A 61 -8.02 12.66 14.45
CA ASN A 61 -8.12 14.05 14.88
C ASN A 61 -9.38 14.75 14.36
N ASP A 62 -10.20 14.05 13.61
CA ASP A 62 -11.39 14.62 12.99
C ASP A 62 -12.62 14.34 13.85
N VAL A 63 -13.56 15.28 13.85
CA VAL A 63 -14.85 15.08 14.50
C VAL A 63 -15.82 14.56 13.44
N LEU A 64 -16.12 13.26 13.50
CA LEU A 64 -17.01 12.60 12.55
C LEU A 64 -18.14 11.93 13.30
N GLU A 65 -19.36 12.00 12.72
CA GLU A 65 -20.51 11.32 13.28
C GLU A 65 -20.36 9.81 13.25
N ASP A 66 -19.89 9.30 12.10
CA ASP A 66 -19.72 7.86 11.91
C ASP A 66 -18.46 7.60 11.11
N PRO A 67 -17.30 7.46 11.79
CA PRO A 67 -16.03 7.23 11.11
C PRO A 67 -16.03 5.95 10.27
N ALA A 68 -16.75 4.90 10.70
CA ALA A 68 -16.78 3.63 9.96
C ALA A 68 -17.47 3.80 8.61
N VAL A 69 -18.55 4.57 8.57
CA VAL A 69 -19.23 4.88 7.30
C VAL A 69 -18.33 5.74 6.41
N THR A 70 -17.69 6.74 6.99
CA THR A 70 -16.76 7.61 6.24
C THR A 70 -15.63 6.79 5.61
N LEU A 71 -15.05 5.89 6.36
CA LEU A 71 -14.01 5.01 5.83
C LEU A 71 -14.54 4.15 4.67
N ARG A 72 -15.71 3.57 4.84
CA ARG A 72 -16.31 2.70 3.82
C ARG A 72 -16.57 3.47 2.53
N VAL A 73 -17.08 4.69 2.65
CA VAL A 73 -17.34 5.55 1.49
C VAL A 73 -16.04 5.89 0.77
N ASN A 74 -15.02 6.28 1.51
CA ASN A 74 -13.73 6.63 0.91
C ASN A 74 -13.05 5.41 0.29
N ALA A 75 -13.15 4.25 0.92
CA ALA A 75 -12.62 3.01 0.35
C ALA A 75 -13.34 2.66 -0.95
N HIS A 76 -14.66 2.83 -1.00
CA HIS A 76 -15.43 2.58 -2.21
C HIS A 76 -15.01 3.52 -3.34
N ARG A 77 -14.83 4.80 -3.03
CA ARG A 77 -14.38 5.79 -4.01
C ARG A 77 -12.99 5.47 -4.54
N LEU A 78 -12.10 5.08 -3.65
CA LEU A 78 -10.74 4.71 -4.05
C LEU A 78 -10.74 3.47 -4.95
N ARG A 79 -11.50 2.45 -4.59
CA ARG A 79 -11.62 1.24 -5.42
C ARG A 79 -12.16 1.57 -6.81
N LYS A 80 -13.18 2.41 -6.85
CA LYS A 80 -13.78 2.83 -8.11
C LYS A 80 -12.80 3.63 -8.97
N TYR A 81 -12.04 4.51 -8.33
CA TYR A 81 -11.00 5.26 -9.02
C TYR A 81 -9.92 4.33 -9.59
N LEU A 82 -9.46 3.37 -8.80
CA LEU A 82 -8.42 2.43 -9.26
C LEU A 82 -8.91 1.60 -10.46
N LYS A 83 -10.16 1.19 -10.47
CA LYS A 83 -10.70 0.42 -11.60
C LYS A 83 -10.71 1.21 -12.90
N LYS A 84 -10.79 2.54 -12.82
CA LYS A 84 -10.73 3.41 -14.00
C LYS A 84 -9.32 3.67 -14.47
N THR A 85 -8.33 3.40 -13.63
CA THR A 85 -6.92 3.59 -13.97
C THR A 85 -6.48 2.41 -14.84
N GLU A 86 -5.81 2.71 -15.95
CA GLU A 86 -5.44 1.69 -16.93
C GLU A 86 -4.65 0.54 -16.33
N ALA A 87 -3.74 0.85 -15.39
CA ALA A 87 -2.89 -0.15 -14.77
C ALA A 87 -3.68 -1.16 -13.91
N PHE A 88 -4.84 -0.76 -13.41
CA PHE A 88 -5.64 -1.59 -12.49
C PHE A 88 -7.02 -1.90 -13.04
N LYS A 89 -7.21 -1.74 -14.33
CA LYS A 89 -8.51 -1.87 -14.98
C LYS A 89 -9.19 -3.18 -14.61
N ASP A 90 -10.39 -3.08 -14.08
CA ASP A 90 -11.24 -4.22 -13.70
C ASP A 90 -10.67 -5.12 -12.60
N ALA A 91 -9.63 -4.68 -11.92
CA ALA A 91 -9.05 -5.44 -10.82
C ALA A 91 -9.61 -4.99 -9.48
N ASP A 92 -9.87 -5.95 -8.60
CA ASP A 92 -10.27 -5.67 -7.22
C ASP A 92 -9.03 -5.63 -6.34
N CYS A 93 -8.36 -4.48 -6.33
CA CYS A 93 -7.08 -4.31 -5.66
C CYS A 93 -7.21 -4.32 -4.13
N ILE A 94 -8.25 -3.69 -3.62
CA ILE A 94 -8.46 -3.53 -2.19
C ILE A 94 -9.59 -4.42 -1.75
N ARG A 95 -9.32 -5.32 -0.81
CA ARG A 95 -10.30 -6.24 -0.27
C ARG A 95 -10.40 -6.10 1.24
N ILE A 96 -11.52 -6.56 1.76
CA ILE A 96 -11.80 -6.55 3.19
C ILE A 96 -12.08 -7.99 3.61
N LYS A 97 -11.34 -8.46 4.62
CA LYS A 97 -11.54 -9.80 5.15
C LYS A 97 -11.44 -9.75 6.67
N LEU A 98 -12.49 -10.20 7.35
CA LEU A 98 -12.54 -10.22 8.81
C LEU A 98 -12.24 -8.84 9.43
N GLY A 99 -12.72 -7.78 8.79
CA GLY A 99 -12.50 -6.43 9.27
C GLY A 99 -11.15 -5.82 8.93
N ASN A 100 -10.30 -6.54 8.24
CA ASN A 100 -9.00 -6.05 7.81
C ASN A 100 -9.05 -5.63 6.35
N TYR A 101 -8.46 -4.47 6.05
CA TYR A 101 -8.30 -3.99 4.69
C TYR A 101 -6.92 -4.38 4.20
N PHE A 102 -6.84 -4.90 2.97
CA PHE A 102 -5.56 -5.29 2.41
C PHE A 102 -5.56 -5.12 0.90
N TRP A 103 -4.36 -5.03 0.34
CA TRP A 103 -4.15 -5.01 -1.10
C TRP A 103 -4.01 -6.45 -1.57
N ASP A 104 -4.84 -6.86 -2.53
CA ASP A 104 -4.81 -8.22 -3.04
C ASP A 104 -3.67 -8.38 -4.05
N ARG A 105 -2.54 -8.89 -3.56
CA ARG A 105 -1.35 -9.07 -4.40
C ARG A 105 -1.49 -10.22 -5.39
N ASN A 106 -2.45 -11.09 -5.19
CA ASN A 106 -2.77 -12.12 -6.18
C ASN A 106 -3.47 -11.51 -7.39
N GLU A 107 -4.28 -10.49 -7.15
CA GLU A 107 -4.98 -9.77 -8.21
C GLU A 107 -4.04 -8.79 -8.91
N VAL A 108 -3.31 -8.00 -8.14
CA VAL A 108 -2.35 -7.02 -8.67
C VAL A 108 -1.06 -7.10 -7.84
N PRO A 109 -0.03 -7.78 -8.34
CA PRO A 109 1.24 -7.85 -7.62
C PRO A 109 1.87 -6.48 -7.47
N VAL A 110 2.39 -6.20 -6.30
CA VAL A 110 3.09 -4.94 -6.03
C VAL A 110 4.43 -5.22 -5.38
N GLU A 111 5.37 -4.32 -5.61
CA GLU A 111 6.67 -4.34 -4.96
C GLU A 111 6.88 -2.97 -4.33
N LEU A 112 7.00 -2.95 -3.01
CA LEU A 112 7.22 -1.73 -2.25
C LEU A 112 8.73 -1.53 -2.05
N ASP A 113 9.21 -0.32 -2.30
CA ASP A 113 10.61 0.02 -2.08
C ASP A 113 11.00 -0.14 -0.61
N THR A 114 10.08 0.13 0.31
CA THR A 114 10.31 -0.07 1.74
C THR A 114 10.54 -1.54 2.08
N GLU A 115 9.81 -2.46 1.45
CA GLU A 115 10.00 -3.89 1.67
C GLU A 115 11.35 -4.36 1.10
N VAL A 116 11.70 -3.89 -0.07
CA VAL A 116 12.98 -4.22 -0.69
C VAL A 116 14.13 -3.73 0.18
N PHE A 117 14.03 -2.51 0.71
CA PHE A 117 15.04 -1.95 1.59
C PHE A 117 15.20 -2.78 2.87
N VAL A 118 14.09 -3.14 3.52
CA VAL A 118 14.12 -3.92 4.74
C VAL A 118 14.72 -5.30 4.50
N ASN A 119 14.33 -5.96 3.42
CA ASN A 119 14.87 -7.27 3.07
C ASN A 119 16.36 -7.21 2.82
N ALA A 120 16.83 -6.20 2.12
CA ALA A 120 18.27 -6.00 1.87
C ALA A 120 19.02 -5.79 3.18
N TYR A 121 18.47 -5.00 4.08
CA TYR A 121 19.07 -4.76 5.39
C TYR A 121 19.16 -6.04 6.22
N GLU A 122 18.09 -6.81 6.25
CA GLU A 122 18.07 -8.07 6.99
C GLU A 122 19.06 -9.07 6.43
N GLN A 123 19.18 -9.16 5.12
CA GLN A 123 20.17 -10.03 4.48
C GLN A 123 21.58 -9.59 4.82
N ALA A 124 21.85 -8.30 4.80
CA ALA A 124 23.15 -7.78 5.17
C ALA A 124 23.49 -8.12 6.62
N GLU A 125 22.53 -7.99 7.53
CA GLU A 125 22.74 -8.39 8.92
C GLU A 125 23.04 -9.88 9.06
N MET A 126 22.31 -10.72 8.35
CA MET A 126 22.54 -12.17 8.39
C MET A 126 23.90 -12.54 7.86
N GLU A 127 24.35 -11.91 6.78
CA GLU A 127 25.65 -12.17 6.20
C GLU A 127 26.78 -11.74 7.11
N THR A 128 26.56 -10.66 7.85
CA THR A 128 27.60 -10.10 8.72
C THR A 128 27.60 -10.68 10.12
N ASP A 129 26.61 -11.46 10.47
CA ASP A 129 26.46 -11.97 11.82
C ASP A 129 27.65 -12.82 12.24
N GLU A 130 28.26 -13.53 11.33
CA GLU A 130 29.42 -14.39 11.62
C GLU A 130 30.75 -13.70 11.41
N GLU A 131 30.89 -12.89 10.37
CA GLU A 131 32.20 -12.36 9.98
C GLU A 131 32.40 -10.89 10.33
N THR A 132 31.39 -10.09 10.19
CA THR A 132 31.56 -8.65 10.18
C THR A 132 30.66 -7.92 11.17
N LYS A 133 29.99 -8.65 12.01
CA LYS A 133 29.24 -8.00 13.08
C LYS A 133 30.15 -7.12 13.92
N LEU A 134 31.38 -7.53 14.07
CA LEU A 134 32.39 -6.76 14.76
C LEU A 134 32.83 -5.51 14.01
N SER A 135 32.74 -5.51 12.70
CA SER A 135 33.14 -4.34 11.93
C SER A 135 32.09 -3.24 11.90
N TYR A 136 30.88 -3.53 12.31
CA TYR A 136 29.83 -2.51 12.49
C TYR A 136 29.85 -1.87 13.86
N LEU A 137 30.56 -2.49 14.76
CA LEU A 137 30.72 -2.00 16.11
C LEU A 137 32.05 -1.30 16.27
#